data_9e289f4d9c9baddef126c7cf7daaa3f1
#
_entry.id   9e289f4d9c9baddef126c7cf7daaa3f1
#
_cell.length_a   1.000
_cell.length_b   1.000
_cell.length_c   1.000
_cell.angle_alpha   90.00
_cell.angle_beta   90.00
_cell.angle_gamma   90.00
#
_symmetry.space_group_name_H-M   'P 1'
#
loop_
_entity.id
_entity.type
_entity.pdbx_description
1 polymer ?
#
loop_
_entity_poly.entity_id
_entity_poly.type
_entity_poly.pdbx_seq_one_letter_code
_entity_poly.pdbx_strand_id
1 'polypeptide(L)'
;MKKFVDVILPLPLPRYFTYSLPEEWADEVQMGCRVVVPFGRKKYYTAIVRNVHYCEPADYEVKEVSALLDAHPILLPEQFKFWEWLADYYLCTQGDVYKAALPSGLKLESETMVEYNPDFESEVRLPEREQKILDLLSTEPEQCVTKLEKDSGLKNILSVIKSLLDKEAIFVKEELRRTYKPKTETRVRLANEVRNEKRLQELFDELARAPKQLDLLMKYIELSGIWGGDLSLIHISEPTRPLYIS
;
A
#
# COMPACT_ATOMS: atom_id res chain seq x y z
N MET A 1 -4.95 -26.99 -26.97
CA MET A 1 -4.96 -25.57 -27.41
C MET A 1 -4.62 -24.71 -26.21
N LYS A 2 -3.64 -23.80 -26.33
CA LYS A 2 -3.24 -22.94 -25.22
C LYS A 2 -4.35 -21.93 -24.91
N LYS A 3 -4.80 -21.85 -23.67
CA LYS A 3 -5.81 -20.87 -23.22
C LYS A 3 -5.11 -19.64 -22.63
N PHE A 4 -5.73 -18.50 -22.78
CA PHE A 4 -5.29 -17.23 -22.26
C PHE A 4 -6.40 -16.55 -21.45
N VAL A 5 -6.01 -15.72 -20.52
CA VAL A 5 -6.92 -14.94 -19.69
C VAL A 5 -6.58 -13.47 -19.72
N ASP A 6 -7.56 -12.63 -19.92
CA ASP A 6 -7.47 -11.20 -19.67
C ASP A 6 -7.81 -10.94 -18.21
N VAL A 7 -6.98 -10.20 -17.51
CA VAL A 7 -7.17 -9.94 -16.08
C VAL A 7 -7.22 -8.45 -15.75
N ILE A 8 -7.98 -8.15 -14.70
CA ILE A 8 -8.01 -6.85 -14.03
C ILE A 8 -7.03 -6.91 -12.86
N LEU A 9 -6.01 -6.05 -12.90
CA LEU A 9 -5.06 -5.86 -11.82
C LEU A 9 -5.53 -4.73 -10.88
N PRO A 10 -5.21 -4.76 -9.57
CA PRO A 10 -5.51 -3.68 -8.63
C PRO A 10 -4.58 -2.47 -8.82
N LEU A 11 -4.39 -2.06 -10.04
CA LEU A 11 -3.50 -0.98 -10.46
C LEU A 11 -4.23 -0.02 -11.41
N PRO A 12 -3.89 1.27 -11.42
CA PRO A 12 -4.52 2.26 -12.30
C PRO A 12 -4.04 2.09 -13.76
N LEU A 13 -4.40 1.00 -14.39
CA LEU A 13 -4.00 0.64 -15.73
C LEU A 13 -5.17 0.78 -16.70
N PRO A 14 -4.97 1.41 -17.87
CA PRO A 14 -6.06 1.71 -18.82
C PRO A 14 -6.53 0.50 -19.64
N ARG A 15 -5.86 -0.65 -19.50
CA ARG A 15 -6.15 -1.87 -20.29
C ARG A 15 -6.02 -3.13 -19.44
N TYR A 16 -6.62 -4.20 -19.90
CA TYR A 16 -6.40 -5.54 -19.36
C TYR A 16 -5.05 -6.08 -19.79
N PHE A 17 -4.55 -7.04 -19.04
CA PHE A 17 -3.32 -7.76 -19.36
C PHE A 17 -3.64 -9.23 -19.56
N THR A 18 -3.09 -9.79 -20.62
CA THR A 18 -3.29 -11.19 -20.98
C THR A 18 -2.19 -12.06 -20.40
N TYR A 19 -2.58 -13.18 -19.80
CA TYR A 19 -1.67 -14.20 -19.28
C TYR A 19 -2.02 -15.56 -19.88
N SER A 20 -1.01 -16.42 -20.02
CA SER A 20 -1.26 -17.82 -20.43
C SER A 20 -1.69 -18.65 -19.23
N LEU A 21 -2.61 -19.60 -19.46
CA LEU A 21 -3.03 -20.55 -18.45
C LEU A 21 -2.23 -21.85 -18.58
N PRO A 22 -1.70 -22.39 -17.44
CA PRO A 22 -1.25 -23.77 -17.36
C PRO A 22 -2.38 -24.75 -17.76
N GLU A 23 -2.00 -25.89 -18.35
CA GLU A 23 -2.98 -26.90 -18.78
C GLU A 23 -3.79 -27.44 -17.61
N GLU A 24 -3.20 -27.53 -16.41
CA GLU A 24 -3.85 -28.00 -15.18
C GLU A 24 -5.08 -27.18 -14.75
N TRP A 25 -5.10 -25.87 -15.06
CA TRP A 25 -6.19 -24.96 -14.69
C TRP A 25 -7.08 -24.56 -15.87
N ALA A 26 -6.77 -25.09 -17.06
CA ALA A 26 -7.46 -24.67 -18.28
C ALA A 26 -8.98 -24.88 -18.25
N ASP A 27 -9.48 -25.89 -17.54
CA ASP A 27 -10.90 -26.19 -17.44
C ASP A 27 -11.56 -25.66 -16.16
N GLU A 28 -10.76 -25.23 -15.18
CA GLU A 28 -11.25 -24.71 -13.90
C GLU A 28 -11.43 -23.20 -13.92
N VAL A 29 -10.54 -22.47 -14.65
CA VAL A 29 -10.57 -21.00 -14.65
C VAL A 29 -11.78 -20.48 -15.43
N GLN A 30 -12.56 -19.64 -14.75
CA GLN A 30 -13.72 -18.95 -15.29
C GLN A 30 -13.61 -17.44 -15.07
N MET A 31 -14.42 -16.67 -15.80
CA MET A 31 -14.58 -15.24 -15.56
C MET A 31 -15.03 -15.02 -14.11
N GLY A 32 -14.37 -14.11 -13.39
CA GLY A 32 -14.67 -13.79 -12.00
C GLY A 32 -13.83 -14.56 -10.97
N CYS A 33 -12.99 -15.53 -11.37
CA CYS A 33 -12.03 -16.18 -10.50
C CYS A 33 -10.84 -15.26 -10.24
N ARG A 34 -10.23 -15.41 -9.05
CA ARG A 34 -8.96 -14.76 -8.74
C ARG A 34 -7.80 -15.63 -9.16
N VAL A 35 -6.81 -15.00 -9.73
CA VAL A 35 -5.54 -15.61 -10.12
C VAL A 35 -4.37 -14.80 -9.61
N VAL A 36 -3.25 -15.45 -9.32
CA VAL A 36 -1.98 -14.78 -9.01
C VAL A 36 -1.19 -14.63 -10.28
N VAL A 37 -0.81 -13.40 -10.60
CA VAL A 37 -0.04 -13.10 -11.81
C VAL A 37 1.20 -12.30 -11.52
N PRO A 38 2.32 -12.57 -12.20
CA PRO A 38 3.54 -11.78 -12.10
C PRO A 38 3.39 -10.48 -12.90
N PHE A 39 3.59 -9.33 -12.27
CA PHE A 39 3.57 -8.03 -12.94
C PHE A 39 4.84 -7.23 -12.65
N GLY A 40 5.46 -6.69 -13.70
CA GLY A 40 6.77 -6.07 -13.61
C GLY A 40 7.89 -7.10 -13.42
N ARG A 41 8.94 -6.74 -12.66
CA ARG A 41 10.15 -7.60 -12.53
C ARG A 41 10.07 -8.62 -11.40
N LYS A 42 9.41 -8.28 -10.27
CA LYS A 42 9.45 -9.10 -9.04
C LYS A 42 8.15 -9.10 -8.23
N LYS A 43 7.09 -8.45 -8.69
CA LYS A 43 5.85 -8.34 -7.92
C LYS A 43 4.80 -9.32 -8.43
N TYR A 44 4.06 -9.88 -7.50
CA TYR A 44 2.89 -10.71 -7.75
C TYR A 44 1.65 -9.97 -7.28
N TYR A 45 0.57 -10.10 -8.02
CA TYR A 45 -0.71 -9.50 -7.70
C TYR A 45 -1.82 -10.52 -7.83
N THR A 46 -2.80 -10.41 -6.94
CA THR A 46 -4.08 -11.07 -7.15
C THR A 46 -4.84 -10.28 -8.20
N ALA A 47 -5.15 -10.92 -9.30
CA ALA A 47 -5.92 -10.35 -10.39
C ALA A 47 -7.26 -11.07 -10.53
N ILE A 48 -8.25 -10.41 -11.11
CA ILE A 48 -9.55 -10.99 -11.43
C ILE A 48 -9.61 -11.33 -12.92
N VAL A 49 -9.99 -12.55 -13.24
CA VAL A 49 -10.20 -12.98 -14.64
C VAL A 49 -11.42 -12.27 -15.21
N ARG A 50 -11.20 -11.47 -16.26
CA ARG A 50 -12.25 -10.76 -16.98
C ARG A 50 -12.76 -11.56 -18.18
N ASN A 51 -11.88 -12.26 -18.86
CA ASN A 51 -12.20 -13.03 -20.05
C ASN A 51 -11.28 -14.24 -20.18
N VAL A 52 -11.76 -15.29 -20.82
CA VAL A 52 -10.98 -16.50 -21.17
C VAL A 52 -11.08 -16.70 -22.68
N HIS A 53 -9.94 -16.83 -23.36
CA HIS A 53 -9.90 -16.94 -24.82
C HIS A 53 -8.69 -17.77 -25.30
N TYR A 54 -8.56 -17.93 -26.62
CA TYR A 54 -7.50 -18.69 -27.27
C TYR A 54 -6.57 -17.85 -28.14
N CYS A 55 -6.76 -16.51 -28.14
CA CYS A 55 -5.96 -15.59 -28.94
C CYS A 55 -4.72 -15.18 -28.17
N GLU A 56 -3.54 -15.46 -28.70
CA GLU A 56 -2.28 -14.98 -28.14
C GLU A 56 -2.06 -13.52 -28.59
N PRO A 57 -1.76 -12.60 -27.67
CA PRO A 57 -1.43 -11.22 -28.04
C PRO A 57 -0.08 -11.18 -28.81
N ALA A 58 -0.04 -10.39 -29.88
CA ALA A 58 1.15 -10.25 -30.72
C ALA A 58 2.14 -9.19 -30.20
N ASP A 59 1.70 -8.30 -29.29
CA ASP A 59 2.43 -7.08 -28.94
C ASP A 59 3.45 -7.27 -27.80
N TYR A 60 3.39 -8.36 -27.05
CA TYR A 60 4.28 -8.62 -25.91
C TYR A 60 4.36 -10.10 -25.55
N GLU A 61 5.44 -10.47 -24.90
CA GLU A 61 5.66 -11.83 -24.37
C GLU A 61 4.68 -12.09 -23.21
N VAL A 62 3.85 -13.12 -23.39
CA VAL A 62 2.81 -13.48 -22.43
C VAL A 62 3.42 -14.28 -21.29
N LYS A 63 3.28 -13.75 -20.06
CA LYS A 63 3.65 -14.47 -18.84
C LYS A 63 2.55 -15.46 -18.44
N GLU A 64 2.93 -16.46 -17.67
CA GLU A 64 2.01 -17.48 -17.18
C GLU A 64 1.38 -17.08 -15.84
N VAL A 65 0.11 -17.48 -15.64
CA VAL A 65 -0.58 -17.40 -14.34
C VAL A 65 0.19 -18.27 -13.34
N SER A 66 0.50 -17.70 -12.17
CA SER A 66 1.32 -18.38 -11.16
C SER A 66 0.52 -19.24 -10.20
N ALA A 67 -0.74 -18.92 -9.95
CA ALA A 67 -1.66 -19.71 -9.13
C ALA A 67 -3.13 -19.36 -9.41
N LEU A 68 -4.00 -20.35 -9.29
CA LEU A 68 -5.44 -20.18 -9.21
C LEU A 68 -5.85 -20.12 -7.73
N LEU A 69 -6.62 -19.11 -7.34
CA LEU A 69 -7.03 -18.93 -5.94
C LEU A 69 -8.43 -19.44 -5.64
N ASP A 70 -9.29 -19.55 -6.64
CA ASP A 70 -10.70 -19.88 -6.46
C ASP A 70 -11.14 -21.03 -7.36
N ALA A 71 -11.84 -22.01 -6.79
CA ALA A 71 -12.50 -23.07 -7.54
C ALA A 71 -13.78 -22.57 -8.26
N HIS A 72 -14.37 -21.47 -7.77
CA HIS A 72 -15.57 -20.85 -8.32
C HIS A 72 -15.40 -19.34 -8.43
N PRO A 73 -16.09 -18.69 -9.40
CA PRO A 73 -16.04 -17.23 -9.54
C PRO A 73 -16.51 -16.52 -8.26
N ILE A 74 -15.75 -15.54 -7.80
CA ILE A 74 -16.14 -14.65 -6.69
C ILE A 74 -16.88 -13.41 -7.18
N LEU A 75 -16.78 -13.10 -8.47
CA LEU A 75 -17.50 -12.02 -9.12
C LEU A 75 -18.42 -12.54 -10.20
N LEU A 76 -19.64 -12.02 -10.20
CA LEU A 76 -20.68 -12.34 -11.19
C LEU A 76 -20.57 -11.38 -12.40
N PRO A 77 -21.10 -11.80 -13.58
CA PRO A 77 -21.11 -10.96 -14.78
C PRO A 77 -21.74 -9.58 -14.59
N GLU A 78 -22.79 -9.49 -13.77
CA GLU A 78 -23.49 -8.24 -13.46
C GLU A 78 -22.61 -7.25 -12.66
N GLN A 79 -21.75 -7.78 -11.81
CA GLN A 79 -20.81 -6.95 -11.03
C GLN A 79 -19.75 -6.34 -11.93
N PHE A 80 -19.30 -7.04 -12.97
CA PHE A 80 -18.39 -6.45 -13.97
C PHE A 80 -19.03 -5.29 -14.73
N LYS A 81 -20.31 -5.41 -15.11
CA LYS A 81 -21.06 -4.31 -15.76
C LYS A 81 -21.15 -3.09 -14.82
N PHE A 82 -21.36 -3.35 -13.52
CA PHE A 82 -21.38 -2.30 -12.52
C PHE A 82 -20.00 -1.65 -12.34
N TRP A 83 -18.92 -2.42 -12.38
CA TRP A 83 -17.56 -1.88 -12.32
C TRP A 83 -17.20 -1.04 -13.55
N GLU A 84 -17.65 -1.46 -14.73
CA GLU A 84 -17.51 -0.67 -15.96
C GLU A 84 -18.22 0.67 -15.83
N TRP A 85 -19.48 0.65 -15.38
CA TRP A 85 -20.23 1.86 -15.14
C TRP A 85 -19.57 2.77 -14.09
N LEU A 86 -19.06 2.22 -13.00
CA LEU A 86 -18.33 2.99 -11.99
C LEU A 86 -17.06 3.64 -12.55
N ALA A 87 -16.30 2.90 -13.34
CA ALA A 87 -15.08 3.38 -13.96
C ALA A 87 -15.37 4.56 -14.92
N ASP A 88 -16.40 4.43 -15.74
CA ASP A 88 -16.86 5.47 -16.67
C ASP A 88 -17.40 6.70 -15.92
N TYR A 89 -18.22 6.49 -14.89
CA TYR A 89 -18.83 7.57 -14.11
C TYR A 89 -17.80 8.41 -13.34
N TYR A 90 -16.84 7.76 -12.70
CA TYR A 90 -15.79 8.43 -11.92
C TYR A 90 -14.52 8.73 -12.71
N LEU A 91 -14.48 8.44 -14.02
CA LEU A 91 -13.33 8.63 -14.90
C LEU A 91 -12.05 7.98 -14.33
N CYS A 92 -12.18 6.77 -13.76
CA CYS A 92 -11.09 5.99 -13.21
C CYS A 92 -10.93 4.66 -13.94
N THR A 93 -9.90 3.90 -13.60
CA THR A 93 -9.68 2.58 -14.23
C THR A 93 -10.45 1.47 -13.51
N GLN A 94 -10.70 0.36 -14.18
CA GLN A 94 -11.29 -0.82 -13.52
C GLN A 94 -10.41 -1.39 -12.41
N GLY A 95 -9.09 -1.18 -12.49
CA GLY A 95 -8.16 -1.54 -11.42
C GLY A 95 -8.38 -0.70 -10.14
N ASP A 96 -8.73 0.58 -10.28
CA ASP A 96 -9.09 1.43 -9.14
C ASP A 96 -10.41 0.98 -8.51
N VAL A 97 -11.41 0.65 -9.36
CA VAL A 97 -12.69 0.09 -8.88
C VAL A 97 -12.46 -1.24 -8.17
N TYR A 98 -11.67 -2.14 -8.74
CA TYR A 98 -11.29 -3.41 -8.12
C TYR A 98 -10.66 -3.18 -6.74
N LYS A 99 -9.72 -2.25 -6.64
CA LYS A 99 -9.03 -1.93 -5.39
C LYS A 99 -9.98 -1.43 -4.31
N ALA A 100 -11.02 -0.68 -4.68
CA ALA A 100 -12.02 -0.15 -3.76
C ALA A 100 -13.09 -1.20 -3.41
N ALA A 101 -13.51 -2.03 -4.36
CA ALA A 101 -14.66 -2.92 -4.23
C ALA A 101 -14.36 -4.22 -3.46
N LEU A 102 -13.13 -4.75 -3.56
CA LEU A 102 -12.78 -5.97 -2.85
C LEU A 102 -12.14 -5.71 -1.49
N PRO A 103 -12.51 -6.47 -0.44
CA PRO A 103 -11.79 -6.49 0.83
C PRO A 103 -10.33 -6.92 0.67
N SER A 104 -9.46 -6.48 1.59
CA SER A 104 -8.03 -6.80 1.59
C SER A 104 -7.74 -8.31 1.61
N GLY A 105 -8.47 -9.08 2.36
CA GLY A 105 -8.34 -10.54 2.40
C GLY A 105 -8.64 -11.24 1.07
N LEU A 106 -9.34 -10.58 0.14
CA LEU A 106 -9.62 -11.11 -1.19
C LEU A 106 -8.67 -10.59 -2.28
N LYS A 107 -7.84 -9.59 -2.01
CA LYS A 107 -6.89 -9.01 -2.96
C LYS A 107 -5.47 -9.02 -2.41
N LEU A 108 -4.92 -10.21 -2.25
CA LEU A 108 -3.56 -10.41 -1.76
C LEU A 108 -2.54 -9.82 -2.73
N GLU A 109 -1.61 -9.06 -2.19
CA GLU A 109 -0.50 -8.45 -2.92
C GLU A 109 0.83 -8.73 -2.20
N SER A 110 1.93 -8.57 -2.88
CA SER A 110 3.26 -8.75 -2.28
C SER A 110 3.59 -7.72 -1.18
N GLU A 111 2.81 -6.66 -1.06
CA GLU A 111 2.97 -5.64 -0.02
C GLU A 111 1.92 -5.78 1.12
N THR A 112 1.08 -6.79 1.05
CA THR A 112 0.10 -7.11 2.09
C THR A 112 0.81 -7.56 3.37
N MET A 113 0.34 -7.08 4.54
CA MET A 113 0.82 -7.54 5.84
C MET A 113 0.05 -8.77 6.28
N VAL A 114 0.79 -9.74 6.78
CA VAL A 114 0.26 -11.00 7.31
C VAL A 114 0.58 -11.06 8.80
N GLU A 115 -0.44 -11.33 9.61
CA GLU A 115 -0.34 -11.45 11.06
C GLU A 115 -0.70 -12.88 11.48
N TYR A 116 0.09 -13.43 12.40
CA TYR A 116 -0.18 -14.75 12.99
C TYR A 116 -1.42 -14.70 13.88
N ASN A 117 -2.29 -15.70 13.78
CA ASN A 117 -3.40 -15.87 14.72
C ASN A 117 -2.94 -16.72 15.92
N PRO A 118 -2.79 -16.11 17.12
CA PRO A 118 -2.33 -16.85 18.29
C PRO A 118 -3.35 -17.90 18.80
N ASP A 119 -4.61 -17.76 18.44
CA ASP A 119 -5.68 -18.67 18.84
C ASP A 119 -5.85 -19.86 17.87
N PHE A 120 -4.98 -19.94 16.84
CA PHE A 120 -5.04 -21.02 15.87
C PHE A 120 -4.53 -22.33 16.43
N GLU A 121 -5.42 -23.30 16.56
CA GLU A 121 -5.09 -24.69 16.87
C GLU A 121 -5.47 -25.57 15.66
N SER A 122 -4.48 -26.28 15.11
CA SER A 122 -4.71 -27.20 14.01
C SER A 122 -4.87 -28.63 14.51
N GLU A 123 -6.03 -29.22 14.30
CA GLU A 123 -6.27 -30.65 14.57
C GLU A 123 -5.59 -31.57 13.52
N VAL A 124 -5.20 -31.03 12.38
CA VAL A 124 -4.61 -31.75 11.25
C VAL A 124 -3.20 -31.24 10.97
N ARG A 125 -2.30 -32.16 10.65
CA ARG A 125 -0.94 -31.81 10.24
C ARG A 125 -0.98 -30.95 8.97
N LEU A 126 -0.43 -29.74 9.10
CA LEU A 126 -0.35 -28.80 7.98
C LEU A 126 0.70 -29.26 6.95
N PRO A 127 0.52 -28.93 5.66
CA PRO A 127 1.53 -29.09 4.65
C PRO A 127 2.83 -28.37 5.01
N GLU A 128 3.98 -28.93 4.64
CA GLU A 128 5.30 -28.39 4.98
C GLU A 128 5.50 -26.93 4.59
N ARG A 129 4.90 -26.51 3.45
CA ARG A 129 4.94 -25.12 3.00
C ARG A 129 4.20 -24.16 3.91
N GLU A 130 3.06 -24.57 4.43
CA GLU A 130 2.24 -23.79 5.35
C GLU A 130 2.90 -23.72 6.72
N GLN A 131 3.42 -24.85 7.23
CA GLN A 131 4.14 -24.89 8.48
C GLN A 131 5.33 -23.93 8.49
N LYS A 132 6.10 -23.91 7.39
CA LYS A 132 7.25 -22.99 7.25
C LYS A 132 6.85 -21.52 7.37
N ILE A 133 5.71 -21.11 6.84
CA ILE A 133 5.22 -19.73 6.97
C ILE A 133 4.79 -19.45 8.42
N LEU A 134 4.10 -20.38 9.06
CA LEU A 134 3.70 -20.22 10.47
C LEU A 134 4.91 -20.17 11.42
N ASP A 135 5.95 -20.94 11.17
CA ASP A 135 7.20 -20.91 11.95
C ASP A 135 7.88 -19.53 11.84
N LEU A 136 7.91 -18.93 10.64
CA LEU A 136 8.42 -17.57 10.43
C LEU A 136 7.57 -16.53 11.17
N LEU A 137 6.25 -16.63 11.07
CA LEU A 137 5.32 -15.73 11.74
C LEU A 137 5.31 -15.91 13.28
N SER A 138 5.63 -17.10 13.78
CA SER A 138 5.80 -17.32 15.24
C SER A 138 7.01 -16.56 15.80
N THR A 139 8.03 -16.31 14.97
CA THR A 139 9.22 -15.53 15.37
C THR A 139 8.95 -14.03 15.27
N GLU A 140 8.31 -13.59 14.20
CA GLU A 140 7.85 -12.22 13.99
C GLU A 140 6.36 -12.26 13.62
N PRO A 141 5.45 -11.92 14.54
CA PRO A 141 4.01 -12.13 14.37
C PRO A 141 3.38 -11.35 13.21
N GLU A 142 4.03 -10.30 12.74
CA GLU A 142 3.53 -9.47 11.65
C GLU A 142 4.63 -9.24 10.61
N GLN A 143 4.43 -9.71 9.38
CA GLN A 143 5.39 -9.58 8.30
C GLN A 143 4.71 -9.28 6.98
N CYS A 144 5.40 -8.51 6.10
CA CYS A 144 4.89 -8.31 4.74
C CYS A 144 5.14 -9.57 3.87
N VAL A 145 4.25 -9.80 2.92
CA VAL A 145 4.33 -10.94 2.00
C VAL A 145 5.68 -11.00 1.28
N THR A 146 6.23 -9.84 0.88
CA THR A 146 7.54 -9.77 0.22
C THR A 146 8.69 -10.26 1.11
N LYS A 147 8.63 -10.00 2.43
CA LYS A 147 9.62 -10.49 3.39
C LYS A 147 9.46 -11.99 3.58
N LEU A 148 8.24 -12.46 3.80
CA LEU A 148 7.91 -13.88 3.92
C LEU A 148 8.35 -14.70 2.69
N GLU A 149 8.21 -14.15 1.47
CA GLU A 149 8.68 -14.80 0.25
C GLU A 149 10.20 -14.98 0.22
N LYS A 150 10.95 -13.95 0.64
CA LYS A 150 12.41 -14.02 0.72
C LYS A 150 12.88 -15.01 1.78
N ASP A 151 12.31 -14.94 2.97
CA ASP A 151 12.76 -15.71 4.12
C ASP A 151 12.34 -17.18 4.01
N SER A 152 11.18 -17.46 3.44
CA SER A 152 10.73 -18.82 3.15
C SER A 152 11.35 -19.44 1.91
N GLY A 153 11.74 -18.63 0.91
CA GLY A 153 12.23 -19.11 -0.38
C GLY A 153 11.14 -19.83 -1.22
N LEU A 154 9.88 -19.70 -0.85
CA LEU A 154 8.77 -20.36 -1.53
C LEU A 154 8.36 -19.58 -2.78
N LYS A 155 8.21 -20.27 -3.90
CA LYS A 155 7.54 -19.73 -5.08
C LYS A 155 6.02 -19.74 -4.84
N ASN A 156 5.32 -18.71 -5.35
CA ASN A 156 3.85 -18.60 -5.25
C ASN A 156 3.32 -18.56 -3.81
N ILE A 157 3.98 -17.78 -2.94
CA ILE A 157 3.61 -17.64 -1.52
C ILE A 157 2.15 -17.19 -1.34
N LEU A 158 1.59 -16.43 -2.27
CA LEU A 158 0.20 -15.93 -2.16
C LEU A 158 -0.85 -17.05 -2.12
N SER A 159 -0.59 -18.18 -2.78
CA SER A 159 -1.47 -19.36 -2.69
C SER A 159 -1.42 -20.03 -1.32
N VAL A 160 -0.22 -20.04 -0.71
CA VAL A 160 -0.01 -20.58 0.65
C VAL A 160 -0.68 -19.67 1.68
N ILE A 161 -0.50 -18.35 1.54
CA ILE A 161 -1.15 -17.35 2.40
C ILE A 161 -2.67 -17.45 2.30
N LYS A 162 -3.23 -17.63 1.08
CA LYS A 162 -4.67 -17.84 0.94
C LYS A 162 -5.12 -19.08 1.70
N SER A 163 -4.42 -20.22 1.54
CA SER A 163 -4.78 -21.45 2.25
C SER A 163 -4.74 -21.31 3.77
N LEU A 164 -3.75 -20.59 4.30
CA LEU A 164 -3.65 -20.28 5.73
C LEU A 164 -4.75 -19.32 6.21
N LEU A 165 -5.14 -18.35 5.36
CA LEU A 165 -6.25 -17.45 5.63
C LEU A 165 -7.60 -18.20 5.66
N ASP A 166 -7.82 -19.09 4.70
CA ASP A 166 -9.03 -19.94 4.64
C ASP A 166 -9.13 -20.89 5.85
N LYS A 167 -8.00 -21.22 6.49
CA LYS A 167 -7.92 -22.01 7.73
C LYS A 167 -7.95 -21.15 9.00
N GLU A 168 -8.09 -19.84 8.87
CA GLU A 168 -8.04 -18.87 9.98
C GLU A 168 -6.72 -18.89 10.80
N ALA A 169 -5.64 -19.43 10.22
CA ALA A 169 -4.33 -19.49 10.85
C ALA A 169 -3.59 -18.15 10.86
N ILE A 170 -4.00 -17.26 9.98
CA ILE A 170 -3.42 -15.92 9.83
C ILE A 170 -4.50 -14.88 9.56
N PHE A 171 -4.20 -13.64 9.89
CA PHE A 171 -4.97 -12.47 9.49
C PHE A 171 -4.22 -11.69 8.41
N VAL A 172 -4.98 -11.05 7.52
CA VAL A 172 -4.43 -10.15 6.50
C VAL A 172 -4.85 -8.74 6.84
N LYS A 173 -3.88 -7.89 7.09
CA LYS A 173 -4.09 -6.45 7.25
C LYS A 173 -3.62 -5.75 5.98
N GLU A 174 -4.48 -4.91 5.44
CA GLU A 174 -4.02 -3.88 4.54
C GLU A 174 -3.28 -2.86 5.42
N GLU A 175 -1.96 -2.82 5.35
CA GLU A 175 -1.29 -1.61 5.75
C GLU A 175 -1.80 -0.53 4.81
N LEU A 176 -2.80 0.21 5.28
CA LEU A 176 -3.01 1.55 4.79
C LEU A 176 -1.66 2.23 5.03
N ARG A 177 -0.72 2.07 4.09
CA ARG A 177 0.37 3.02 4.02
C ARG A 177 -0.34 4.34 4.00
N ARG A 178 -0.37 5.00 5.15
CA ARG A 178 -0.62 6.42 5.22
C ARG A 178 0.49 7.01 4.39
N THR A 179 0.31 7.04 3.07
CA THR A 179 1.13 7.78 2.12
C THR A 179 1.08 9.26 2.44
N TYR A 180 0.11 9.64 3.25
CA TYR A 180 0.06 10.91 3.91
C TYR A 180 1.03 10.89 5.10
N LYS A 181 2.28 11.22 4.85
CA LYS A 181 3.14 11.77 5.89
C LYS A 181 2.57 13.15 6.18
N PRO A 182 1.98 13.38 7.37
CA PRO A 182 1.53 14.72 7.72
C PRO A 182 2.74 15.62 7.54
N LYS A 183 2.59 16.68 6.74
CA LYS A 183 3.63 17.70 6.65
C LYS A 183 3.76 18.29 8.04
N THR A 184 4.83 17.93 8.74
CA THR A 184 5.14 18.50 10.03
C THR A 184 5.79 19.85 9.77
N GLU A 185 5.22 20.88 10.33
CA GLU A 185 5.73 22.23 10.31
C GLU A 185 6.46 22.49 11.63
N THR A 186 7.72 22.86 11.55
CA THR A 186 8.48 23.25 12.74
C THR A 186 8.02 24.64 13.16
N ARG A 187 7.40 24.75 14.31
CA ARG A 187 6.99 26.02 14.90
C ARG A 187 7.94 26.40 16.02
N VAL A 188 8.22 27.67 16.12
CA VAL A 188 9.11 28.28 17.12
C VAL A 188 8.30 29.24 17.96
N ARG A 189 8.53 29.23 19.26
CA ARG A 189 7.98 30.19 20.20
C ARG A 189 9.03 30.55 21.24
N LEU A 190 8.93 31.74 21.79
CA LEU A 190 9.74 32.12 22.95
C LEU A 190 9.41 31.25 24.15
N ALA A 191 10.43 30.73 24.83
CA ALA A 191 10.27 30.02 26.08
C ALA A 191 9.58 30.92 27.12
N ASN A 192 8.73 30.33 27.97
CA ASN A 192 7.98 31.11 28.96
C ASN A 192 8.88 31.92 29.90
N GLU A 193 10.09 31.45 30.17
CA GLU A 193 11.08 32.09 31.01
C GLU A 193 11.60 33.41 30.42
N VAL A 194 11.56 33.54 29.07
CA VAL A 194 12.05 34.72 28.35
C VAL A 194 10.91 35.73 28.06
N ARG A 195 9.67 35.38 28.43
CA ARG A 195 8.49 36.27 28.28
C ARG A 195 8.45 37.42 29.30
N ASN A 196 9.60 37.93 29.72
CA ASN A 196 9.75 39.05 30.62
C ASN A 196 10.73 40.06 29.96
N GLU A 197 10.37 41.33 29.98
CA GLU A 197 11.17 42.41 29.37
C GLU A 197 12.64 42.42 29.81
N LYS A 198 12.89 42.22 31.10
CA LYS A 198 14.26 42.19 31.65
C LYS A 198 15.06 41.02 31.08
N ARG A 199 14.48 39.83 31.06
CA ARG A 199 15.16 38.64 30.56
C ARG A 199 15.33 38.67 29.05
N LEU A 200 14.39 39.26 28.32
CA LEU A 200 14.53 39.49 26.88
C LEU A 200 15.70 40.42 26.57
N GLN A 201 15.88 41.46 27.37
CA GLN A 201 16.99 42.43 27.21
C GLN A 201 18.36 41.80 27.52
N GLU A 202 18.45 40.99 28.58
CA GLU A 202 19.63 40.16 28.86
C GLU A 202 19.94 39.20 27.71
N LEU A 203 18.94 38.59 27.10
CA LEU A 203 19.11 37.69 25.95
C LEU A 203 19.66 38.44 24.73
N PHE A 204 19.20 39.66 24.47
CA PHE A 204 19.78 40.51 23.41
C PHE A 204 21.27 40.79 23.64
N ASP A 205 21.65 41.07 24.87
CA ASP A 205 23.04 41.30 25.24
C ASP A 205 23.88 40.02 25.12
N GLU A 206 23.36 38.87 25.54
CA GLU A 206 23.99 37.57 25.36
C GLU A 206 24.20 37.21 23.87
N LEU A 207 23.19 37.49 23.03
CA LEU A 207 23.23 37.20 21.61
C LEU A 207 23.99 38.24 20.75
N ALA A 208 24.44 39.34 21.33
CA ALA A 208 25.22 40.34 20.62
C ALA A 208 26.49 39.76 19.94
N ARG A 209 27.02 38.65 20.47
CA ARG A 209 28.18 37.93 19.91
C ARG A 209 27.78 36.88 18.84
N ALA A 210 26.49 36.65 18.61
CA ALA A 210 25.97 35.65 17.69
C ALA A 210 24.99 36.29 16.70
N PRO A 211 25.44 37.05 15.69
CA PRO A 211 24.60 37.91 14.85
C PRO A 211 23.48 37.17 14.13
N LYS A 212 23.69 35.91 13.70
CA LYS A 212 22.65 35.10 13.04
C LYS A 212 21.49 34.70 13.98
N GLN A 213 21.81 34.46 15.27
CA GLN A 213 20.81 34.14 16.28
C GLN A 213 20.03 35.37 16.70
N LEU A 214 20.73 36.50 16.80
CA LEU A 214 20.13 37.81 17.07
C LEU A 214 19.15 38.21 15.96
N ASP A 215 19.53 38.06 14.69
CA ASP A 215 18.70 38.36 13.53
C ASP A 215 17.43 37.47 13.50
N LEU A 216 17.58 36.19 13.81
CA LEU A 216 16.45 35.28 13.95
C LEU A 216 15.47 35.70 15.05
N LEU A 217 15.97 36.10 16.21
CA LEU A 217 15.16 36.55 17.33
C LEU A 217 14.44 37.87 16.98
N MET A 218 15.13 38.83 16.37
CA MET A 218 14.54 40.08 15.89
C MET A 218 13.43 39.84 14.89
N LYS A 219 13.67 38.98 13.90
CA LYS A 219 12.69 38.58 12.88
C LYS A 219 11.48 37.90 13.50
N TYR A 220 11.69 37.03 14.50
CA TYR A 220 10.61 36.39 15.23
C TYR A 220 9.74 37.43 15.94
N ILE A 221 10.34 38.39 16.65
CA ILE A 221 9.63 39.45 17.39
C ILE A 221 8.86 40.36 16.43
N GLU A 222 9.45 40.71 15.28
CA GLU A 222 8.81 41.52 14.25
C GLU A 222 7.53 40.88 13.73
N LEU A 223 7.59 39.58 13.45
CA LEU A 223 6.47 38.84 12.85
C LEU A 223 5.40 38.41 13.86
N SER A 224 5.79 38.09 15.09
CA SER A 224 4.83 37.56 16.11
C SER A 224 4.38 38.65 17.12
N GLY A 225 5.02 39.80 17.13
CA GLY A 225 4.96 40.74 18.25
C GLY A 225 5.77 40.24 19.46
N ILE A 226 6.03 41.10 20.43
CA ILE A 226 6.93 40.79 21.57
C ILE A 226 6.47 39.54 22.35
N TRP A 227 5.16 39.35 22.48
CA TRP A 227 4.58 38.27 23.25
C TRP A 227 3.75 37.31 22.39
N GLY A 228 4.05 37.24 21.08
CA GLY A 228 3.29 36.50 20.10
C GLY A 228 3.32 34.98 20.28
N GLY A 229 2.47 34.33 19.52
CA GLY A 229 2.27 32.89 19.54
C GLY A 229 3.29 32.10 18.72
N ASP A 230 2.97 30.85 18.45
CA ASP A 230 3.77 29.95 17.65
C ASP A 230 3.89 30.45 16.19
N LEU A 231 5.10 30.65 15.71
CA LEU A 231 5.40 30.98 14.31
C LEU A 231 6.07 29.80 13.61
N SER A 232 5.68 29.59 12.37
CA SER A 232 6.37 28.62 11.53
C SER A 232 7.78 29.10 11.19
N LEU A 233 8.74 28.18 11.25
CA LEU A 233 10.14 28.47 10.91
C LEU A 233 10.28 28.97 9.47
N ILE A 234 9.41 28.56 8.57
CA ILE A 234 9.39 28.99 7.16
C ILE A 234 9.11 30.50 7.06
N HIS A 235 8.18 31.02 7.88
CA HIS A 235 7.85 32.45 7.88
C HIS A 235 9.00 33.30 8.40
N ILE A 236 9.85 32.74 9.26
CA ILE A 236 11.01 33.46 9.81
C ILE A 236 12.18 33.45 8.82
N SER A 237 12.41 32.32 8.14
CA SER A 237 13.56 32.13 7.24
C SER A 237 13.31 32.63 5.81
N GLU A 238 12.05 32.60 5.33
CA GLU A 238 11.64 33.01 3.98
C GLU A 238 10.45 33.98 4.00
N PRO A 239 10.56 35.16 4.60
CA PRO A 239 9.41 36.06 4.76
C PRO A 239 8.87 36.67 3.46
N THR A 240 9.61 36.50 2.35
CA THR A 240 9.27 37.12 1.05
C THR A 240 8.54 36.20 0.09
N ARG A 241 8.23 34.96 0.47
CA ARG A 241 7.50 34.03 -0.40
C ARG A 241 6.00 34.37 -0.38
N PRO A 242 5.44 34.95 -1.46
CA PRO A 242 4.03 35.28 -1.49
C PRO A 242 3.20 34.01 -1.35
N LEU A 243 2.25 34.01 -0.41
CA LEU A 243 1.23 32.98 -0.28
C LEU A 243 0.26 33.15 -1.46
N TYR A 244 0.58 32.56 -2.60
CA TYR A 244 -0.42 32.36 -3.64
C TYR A 244 -1.35 31.25 -3.17
N ILE A 245 -2.53 31.66 -2.71
CA ILE A 245 -3.67 30.76 -2.54
C ILE A 245 -4.22 30.56 -3.96
N SER A 246 -4.10 29.34 -4.46
CA SER A 246 -4.83 28.87 -5.64
C SER A 246 -6.04 28.05 -5.17
#